data_274ee5f711b47895effdf1b3d8267280
#
_entry.id   274ee5f711b47895effdf1b3d8267280
#
_cell.length_a   1.000
_cell.length_b   1.000
_cell.length_c   1.000
_cell.angle_alpha   90.00
_cell.angle_beta   90.00
_cell.angle_gamma   90.00
#
_symmetry.space_group_name_H-M   'P 1'
#
loop_
_entity.id
_entity.type
_entity.pdbx_description
1 polymer ?
#
loop_
_entity_poly.entity_id
_entity_poly.type
_entity_poly.pdbx_seq_one_letter_code
_entity_poly.pdbx_strand_id
1 'polypeptide(L)'
;MYNINLTGCGTALITPFRNGEVDYDAFAALVDRQVEAGIDFLVPLGTTGETPCLEDEERIKVLQIAKAHSQGRPVVVGGGTNSLQHTIRSMKMLETHGVDAFLIVVPYYNKPTQEGQYQYFKAVAESTDKPIVLYNVPGRTGANMTAETCLRLAQIPNIVAVKEASGNREQIEKILAGAPEGFRVLSGNDDDTLWMMQQGGAGIISVASNVAPKHMADFIGAIREGDMVKAEQLNKELTPLFTNCFVESNPIPAKAAMAAMGLIENELRLPLVPSQQSTYDLMVETIKPLGLL
;
A
#
# COMPACT_ATOMS: atom_id res chain seq x y z
N MET A 1 0.93 11.62 -21.36
CA MET A 1 1.61 10.87 -20.29
C MET A 1 1.07 11.40 -18.98
N TYR A 2 0.59 10.56 -18.08
CA TYR A 2 0.06 10.99 -16.78
C TYR A 2 1.22 11.50 -15.91
N ASN A 3 1.09 12.72 -15.40
CA ASN A 3 2.12 13.34 -14.58
C ASN A 3 1.84 13.07 -13.08
N ILE A 4 1.96 11.81 -12.68
CA ILE A 4 1.90 11.42 -11.26
C ILE A 4 3.23 10.81 -10.84
N ASN A 5 3.81 11.35 -9.77
CA ASN A 5 5.06 10.80 -9.24
C ASN A 5 4.76 9.71 -8.20
N LEU A 6 4.95 8.46 -8.59
CA LEU A 6 4.84 7.28 -7.74
C LEU A 6 6.23 6.64 -7.56
N THR A 7 7.18 7.42 -7.09
CA THR A 7 8.52 6.95 -6.70
C THR A 7 8.76 7.19 -5.22
N GLY A 8 9.58 6.36 -4.61
CA GLY A 8 9.92 6.50 -3.19
C GLY A 8 9.02 5.67 -2.29
N CYS A 9 8.67 6.20 -1.12
CA CYS A 9 7.87 5.51 -0.11
C CYS A 9 6.42 6.01 -0.13
N GLY A 10 5.48 5.10 -0.41
CA GLY A 10 4.07 5.31 -0.18
C GLY A 10 3.60 4.52 1.04
N THR A 11 2.72 5.08 1.86
CA THR A 11 2.17 4.38 3.01
C THR A 11 0.78 3.82 2.72
N ALA A 12 0.63 2.49 2.82
CA ALA A 12 -0.68 1.84 2.89
C ALA A 12 -1.31 2.15 4.24
N LEU A 13 -2.06 3.26 4.31
CA LEU A 13 -2.58 3.81 5.56
C LEU A 13 -3.55 2.84 6.25
N ILE A 14 -3.41 2.70 7.57
CA ILE A 14 -4.43 2.07 8.41
C ILE A 14 -5.63 3.00 8.54
N THR A 15 -6.80 2.44 8.85
CA THR A 15 -7.98 3.19 9.30
C THR A 15 -8.14 2.97 10.81
N PRO A 16 -7.95 4.00 11.66
CA PRO A 16 -8.16 3.84 13.10
C PRO A 16 -9.64 3.79 13.43
N PHE A 17 -9.98 2.96 14.42
CA PHE A 17 -11.32 2.88 14.98
C PHE A 17 -11.33 3.23 16.45
N ARG A 18 -12.47 3.74 16.92
CA ARG A 18 -12.76 4.00 18.34
C ARG A 18 -14.23 3.78 18.61
N ASN A 19 -14.55 2.89 19.54
CA ASN A 19 -15.93 2.51 19.89
C ASN A 19 -16.78 2.04 18.69
N GLY A 20 -16.18 1.28 17.75
CA GLY A 20 -16.83 0.76 16.55
C GLY A 20 -16.85 1.72 15.35
N GLU A 21 -16.58 2.99 15.56
CA GLU A 21 -16.62 4.04 14.54
C GLU A 21 -15.22 4.37 14.02
N VAL A 22 -15.13 4.97 12.82
CA VAL A 22 -13.84 5.48 12.30
C VAL A 22 -13.42 6.71 13.12
N ASP A 23 -12.21 6.66 13.70
CA ASP A 23 -11.61 7.80 14.40
C ASP A 23 -10.95 8.73 13.37
N TYR A 24 -11.74 9.68 12.87
CA TYR A 24 -11.30 10.60 11.83
C TYR A 24 -10.23 11.58 12.30
N ASP A 25 -10.23 11.96 13.57
CA ASP A 25 -9.23 12.87 14.14
C ASP A 25 -7.88 12.17 14.25
N ALA A 26 -7.87 10.91 14.75
CA ALA A 26 -6.68 10.09 14.74
C ALA A 26 -6.19 9.83 13.30
N PHE A 27 -7.10 9.56 12.35
CA PHE A 27 -6.71 9.36 10.95
C PHE A 27 -6.04 10.60 10.36
N ALA A 28 -6.57 11.81 10.60
CA ALA A 28 -5.96 13.05 10.17
C ALA A 28 -4.55 13.24 10.74
N ALA A 29 -4.39 13.01 12.05
CA ALA A 29 -3.07 13.07 12.72
C ALA A 29 -2.07 12.04 12.16
N LEU A 30 -2.54 10.83 11.79
CA LEU A 30 -1.69 9.83 11.14
C LEU A 30 -1.25 10.28 9.75
N VAL A 31 -2.12 10.91 8.96
CA VAL A 31 -1.74 11.48 7.65
C VAL A 31 -0.70 12.57 7.82
N ASP A 32 -0.90 13.51 8.76
CA ASP A 32 0.08 14.58 9.04
C ASP A 32 1.43 13.98 9.45
N ARG A 33 1.43 12.96 10.31
CA ARG A 33 2.66 12.24 10.72
C ARG A 33 3.42 11.63 9.53
N GLN A 34 2.72 11.08 8.53
CA GLN A 34 3.37 10.57 7.31
C GLN A 34 4.00 11.70 6.51
N VAL A 35 3.27 12.78 6.35
CA VAL A 35 3.69 13.97 5.58
C VAL A 35 4.91 14.62 6.23
N GLU A 36 4.91 14.81 7.54
CA GLU A 36 6.03 15.36 8.32
C GLU A 36 7.27 14.48 8.27
N ALA A 37 7.09 13.16 8.25
CA ALA A 37 8.18 12.20 8.13
C ALA A 37 8.83 12.15 6.73
N GLY A 38 8.23 12.78 5.72
CA GLY A 38 8.77 12.82 4.37
C GLY A 38 8.33 11.66 3.47
N ILE A 39 7.20 11.00 3.77
CA ILE A 39 6.60 10.00 2.89
C ILE A 39 6.21 10.64 1.56
N ASP A 40 6.50 9.97 0.43
CA ASP A 40 6.35 10.54 -0.92
C ASP A 40 4.89 10.55 -1.41
N PHE A 41 4.08 9.54 -1.06
CA PHE A 41 2.66 9.46 -1.44
C PHE A 41 1.84 8.64 -0.44
N LEU A 42 0.52 8.81 -0.46
CA LEU A 42 -0.41 8.22 0.51
C LEU A 42 -1.32 7.22 -0.17
N VAL A 43 -1.57 6.08 0.49
CA VAL A 43 -2.41 5.01 -0.05
C VAL A 43 -3.51 4.63 0.96
N PRO A 44 -4.56 5.46 1.10
CA PRO A 44 -5.73 5.11 1.90
C PRO A 44 -6.58 4.03 1.20
N LEU A 45 -7.46 3.41 1.94
CA LEU A 45 -8.45 2.46 1.44
C LEU A 45 -7.84 1.24 0.71
N GLY A 46 -6.61 0.85 1.08
CA GLY A 46 -6.01 -0.43 0.69
C GLY A 46 -6.41 -1.55 1.65
N THR A 47 -5.78 -2.72 1.51
CA THR A 47 -5.96 -3.86 2.44
C THR A 47 -5.68 -3.46 3.88
N THR A 48 -4.60 -2.73 4.11
CA THR A 48 -4.16 -2.25 5.43
C THR A 48 -5.17 -1.28 6.07
N GLY A 49 -5.97 -0.58 5.26
CA GLY A 49 -7.05 0.31 5.70
C GLY A 49 -8.36 -0.40 6.01
N GLU A 50 -8.40 -1.73 6.04
CA GLU A 50 -9.61 -2.53 6.33
C GLU A 50 -10.82 -2.16 5.45
N THR A 51 -10.56 -1.76 4.21
CA THR A 51 -11.57 -1.21 3.28
C THR A 51 -12.83 -2.05 3.09
N PRO A 52 -12.77 -3.40 3.07
CA PRO A 52 -14.00 -4.20 2.99
C PRO A 52 -14.96 -4.04 4.17
N CYS A 53 -14.49 -3.46 5.28
CA CYS A 53 -15.26 -3.27 6.52
C CYS A 53 -15.72 -1.81 6.69
N LEU A 54 -15.54 -0.96 5.67
CA LEU A 54 -15.95 0.45 5.67
C LEU A 54 -17.18 0.65 4.79
N GLU A 55 -18.12 1.42 5.31
CA GLU A 55 -19.27 1.91 4.55
C GLU A 55 -18.83 2.98 3.51
N ASP A 56 -19.66 3.22 2.51
CA ASP A 56 -19.31 4.11 1.40
C ASP A 56 -19.07 5.55 1.88
N GLU A 57 -19.85 6.04 2.84
CA GLU A 57 -19.71 7.37 3.46
C GLU A 57 -18.39 7.49 4.26
N GLU A 58 -18.00 6.42 4.95
CA GLU A 58 -16.72 6.37 5.67
C GLU A 58 -15.54 6.40 4.69
N ARG A 59 -15.61 5.65 3.60
CA ARG A 59 -14.59 5.63 2.55
C ARG A 59 -14.41 7.00 1.91
N ILE A 60 -15.52 7.70 1.61
CA ILE A 60 -15.49 9.08 1.09
C ILE A 60 -14.79 10.00 2.10
N LYS A 61 -15.16 9.94 3.38
CA LYS A 61 -14.63 10.83 4.39
C LYS A 61 -13.15 10.57 4.67
N VAL A 62 -12.72 9.30 4.74
CA VAL A 62 -11.31 8.92 4.83
C VAL A 62 -10.50 9.48 3.67
N LEU A 63 -11.00 9.36 2.43
CA LEU A 63 -10.34 9.94 1.26
C LEU A 63 -10.25 11.46 1.34
N GLN A 64 -11.33 12.15 1.71
CA GLN A 64 -11.35 13.61 1.82
C GLN A 64 -10.32 14.11 2.85
N ILE A 65 -10.21 13.45 4.01
CA ILE A 65 -9.21 13.77 5.03
C ILE A 65 -7.79 13.50 4.49
N ALA A 66 -7.54 12.34 3.90
CA ALA A 66 -6.24 12.02 3.32
C ALA A 66 -5.82 13.07 2.30
N LYS A 67 -6.75 13.53 1.43
CA LYS A 67 -6.48 14.57 0.43
C LYS A 67 -6.25 15.94 1.06
N ALA A 68 -7.05 16.33 2.04
CA ALA A 68 -6.92 17.62 2.72
C ALA A 68 -5.57 17.75 3.45
N HIS A 69 -5.08 16.66 4.06
CA HIS A 69 -3.84 16.62 4.82
C HIS A 69 -2.61 16.22 4.01
N SER A 70 -2.76 15.86 2.71
CA SER A 70 -1.66 15.36 1.87
C SER A 70 -0.53 16.36 1.58
N GLN A 71 -0.76 17.64 1.77
CA GLN A 71 0.16 18.73 1.42
C GLN A 71 0.70 18.61 -0.02
N GLY A 72 -0.17 18.25 -0.97
CA GLY A 72 0.17 18.10 -2.38
C GLY A 72 0.80 16.76 -2.78
N ARG A 73 1.00 15.85 -1.83
CA ARG A 73 1.43 14.48 -2.15
C ARG A 73 0.34 13.71 -2.88
N PRO A 74 0.69 12.84 -3.83
CA PRO A 74 -0.29 11.98 -4.49
C PRO A 74 -1.08 11.13 -3.50
N VAL A 75 -2.39 11.02 -3.71
CA VAL A 75 -3.30 10.15 -2.97
C VAL A 75 -3.78 9.03 -3.89
N VAL A 76 -3.29 7.82 -3.67
CA VAL A 76 -3.56 6.61 -4.44
C VAL A 76 -4.58 5.76 -3.68
N VAL A 77 -5.76 5.57 -4.22
CA VAL A 77 -6.90 5.05 -3.47
C VAL A 77 -7.22 3.61 -3.83
N GLY A 78 -7.37 2.74 -2.83
CA GLY A 78 -7.87 1.38 -3.04
C GLY A 78 -9.33 1.39 -3.52
N GLY A 79 -9.58 0.89 -4.74
CA GLY A 79 -10.92 0.88 -5.34
C GLY A 79 -11.34 -0.49 -5.90
N GLY A 80 -10.40 -1.45 -5.96
CA GLY A 80 -10.61 -2.75 -6.61
C GLY A 80 -11.43 -3.75 -5.79
N THR A 81 -12.27 -4.51 -6.49
CA THR A 81 -12.98 -5.69 -5.97
C THR A 81 -12.82 -6.85 -6.94
N ASN A 82 -13.37 -8.02 -6.61
CA ASN A 82 -13.42 -9.18 -7.51
C ASN A 82 -14.57 -9.13 -8.53
N SER A 83 -15.29 -8.02 -8.63
CA SER A 83 -16.36 -7.77 -9.58
C SER A 83 -16.08 -6.50 -10.36
N LEU A 84 -16.07 -6.57 -11.71
CA LEU A 84 -15.87 -5.40 -12.56
C LEU A 84 -16.87 -4.28 -12.24
N GLN A 85 -18.15 -4.62 -12.14
CA GLN A 85 -19.20 -3.62 -11.91
C GLN A 85 -19.09 -2.94 -10.55
N HIS A 86 -18.73 -3.70 -9.49
CA HIS A 86 -18.52 -3.13 -8.17
C HIS A 86 -17.25 -2.26 -8.13
N THR A 87 -16.19 -2.66 -8.83
CA THR A 87 -14.97 -1.86 -8.96
C THR A 87 -15.25 -0.53 -9.64
N ILE A 88 -15.92 -0.54 -10.80
CA ILE A 88 -16.28 0.69 -11.53
C ILE A 88 -17.19 1.60 -10.68
N ARG A 89 -18.18 1.03 -9.97
CA ARG A 89 -19.06 1.79 -9.07
C ARG A 89 -18.26 2.43 -7.94
N SER A 90 -17.40 1.67 -7.28
CA SER A 90 -16.52 2.18 -6.22
C SER A 90 -15.60 3.30 -6.71
N MET A 91 -14.97 3.13 -7.87
CA MET A 91 -14.11 4.14 -8.47
C MET A 91 -14.90 5.43 -8.77
N LYS A 92 -16.05 5.33 -9.43
CA LYS A 92 -16.89 6.50 -9.75
C LYS A 92 -17.36 7.26 -8.51
N MET A 93 -17.70 6.56 -7.43
CA MET A 93 -18.06 7.15 -6.16
C MET A 93 -16.89 7.97 -5.56
N LEU A 94 -15.67 7.43 -5.61
CA LEU A 94 -14.50 8.07 -5.01
C LEU A 94 -13.86 9.14 -5.90
N GLU A 95 -13.99 9.03 -7.22
CA GLU A 95 -13.27 9.86 -8.21
C GLU A 95 -13.47 11.36 -8.02
N THR A 96 -14.67 11.78 -7.60
CA THR A 96 -15.03 13.18 -7.38
C THR A 96 -14.49 13.78 -6.07
N HIS A 97 -13.85 12.96 -5.22
CA HIS A 97 -13.39 13.35 -3.88
C HIS A 97 -11.87 13.53 -3.77
N GLY A 98 -11.18 13.75 -4.89
CA GLY A 98 -9.76 14.13 -4.86
C GLY A 98 -8.76 13.00 -5.07
N VAL A 99 -9.17 11.89 -5.71
CA VAL A 99 -8.28 10.78 -6.11
C VAL A 99 -7.27 11.26 -7.15
N ASP A 100 -5.99 10.95 -6.94
CA ASP A 100 -4.94 11.18 -7.94
C ASP A 100 -4.67 9.92 -8.77
N ALA A 101 -4.79 8.72 -8.18
CA ALA A 101 -4.72 7.43 -8.86
C ALA A 101 -5.51 6.35 -8.08
N PHE A 102 -5.86 5.26 -8.76
CA PHE A 102 -6.48 4.10 -8.14
C PHE A 102 -5.51 2.93 -7.99
N LEU A 103 -5.51 2.26 -6.84
CA LEU A 103 -4.88 0.98 -6.60
C LEU A 103 -5.91 -0.14 -6.79
N ILE A 104 -5.73 -0.97 -7.81
CA ILE A 104 -6.69 -2.01 -8.17
C ILE A 104 -6.07 -3.39 -7.99
N VAL A 105 -6.60 -4.16 -7.06
CA VAL A 105 -6.13 -5.50 -6.74
C VAL A 105 -6.58 -6.52 -7.80
N VAL A 106 -5.73 -7.50 -8.07
CA VAL A 106 -6.12 -8.68 -8.88
C VAL A 106 -7.38 -9.31 -8.27
N PRO A 107 -8.43 -9.59 -9.08
CA PRO A 107 -9.66 -10.18 -8.57
C PRO A 107 -9.39 -11.45 -7.76
N TYR A 108 -9.79 -11.40 -6.50
CA TYR A 108 -9.62 -12.45 -5.51
C TYR A 108 -10.79 -13.43 -5.49
N TYR A 109 -10.59 -14.62 -4.92
CA TYR A 109 -11.60 -15.65 -4.66
C TYR A 109 -12.08 -16.38 -5.92
N ASN A 110 -12.62 -15.70 -6.93
CA ASN A 110 -13.10 -16.26 -8.19
C ASN A 110 -12.00 -16.62 -9.20
N LYS A 111 -10.73 -16.31 -8.90
CA LYS A 111 -9.51 -16.76 -9.59
C LYS A 111 -9.58 -16.68 -11.12
N PRO A 112 -9.66 -15.50 -11.72
CA PRO A 112 -9.70 -15.35 -13.16
C PRO A 112 -8.43 -15.88 -13.83
N THR A 113 -8.59 -16.39 -15.07
CA THR A 113 -7.44 -16.71 -15.94
C THR A 113 -6.62 -15.46 -16.26
N GLN A 114 -5.43 -15.60 -16.83
CA GLN A 114 -4.61 -14.46 -17.23
C GLN A 114 -5.34 -13.55 -18.23
N GLU A 115 -6.05 -14.12 -19.19
CA GLU A 115 -6.88 -13.34 -20.13
C GLU A 115 -8.07 -12.68 -19.42
N GLY A 116 -8.69 -13.34 -18.44
CA GLY A 116 -9.73 -12.75 -17.61
C GLY A 116 -9.22 -11.56 -16.79
N GLN A 117 -8.01 -11.65 -16.23
CA GLN A 117 -7.34 -10.53 -15.54
C GLN A 117 -7.07 -9.38 -16.52
N TYR A 118 -6.53 -9.67 -17.70
CA TYR A 118 -6.27 -8.66 -18.72
C TYR A 118 -7.55 -7.90 -19.11
N GLN A 119 -8.62 -8.61 -19.44
CA GLN A 119 -9.89 -8.00 -19.82
C GLN A 119 -10.51 -7.18 -18.67
N TYR A 120 -10.42 -7.68 -17.44
CA TYR A 120 -10.88 -6.96 -16.25
C TYR A 120 -10.14 -5.61 -16.10
N PHE A 121 -8.80 -5.62 -16.08
CA PHE A 121 -8.03 -4.39 -15.89
C PHE A 121 -8.16 -3.43 -17.09
N LYS A 122 -8.27 -3.97 -18.31
CA LYS A 122 -8.56 -3.16 -19.50
C LYS A 122 -9.89 -2.43 -19.36
N ALA A 123 -10.96 -3.12 -18.99
CA ALA A 123 -12.28 -2.52 -18.81
C ALA A 123 -12.30 -1.51 -17.63
N VAL A 124 -11.55 -1.78 -16.55
CA VAL A 124 -11.33 -0.82 -15.45
C VAL A 124 -10.63 0.43 -15.98
N ALA A 125 -9.55 0.27 -16.76
CA ALA A 125 -8.80 1.38 -17.34
C ALA A 125 -9.65 2.24 -18.30
N GLU A 126 -10.51 1.62 -19.10
CA GLU A 126 -11.43 2.29 -20.01
C GLU A 126 -12.57 3.05 -19.30
N SER A 127 -12.80 2.78 -18.01
CA SER A 127 -13.89 3.40 -17.22
C SER A 127 -13.54 4.72 -16.55
N THR A 128 -12.28 5.15 -16.59
CA THR A 128 -11.76 6.35 -15.92
C THR A 128 -10.60 6.98 -16.66
N ASP A 129 -10.43 8.30 -16.52
CA ASP A 129 -9.24 9.02 -16.97
C ASP A 129 -8.14 9.09 -15.90
N LYS A 130 -8.38 8.51 -14.72
CA LYS A 130 -7.37 8.51 -13.64
C LYS A 130 -6.30 7.44 -13.88
N PRO A 131 -5.05 7.70 -13.43
CA PRO A 131 -4.01 6.68 -13.39
C PRO A 131 -4.40 5.46 -12.56
N ILE A 132 -3.99 4.28 -12.99
CA ILE A 132 -4.21 3.00 -12.32
C ILE A 132 -2.88 2.39 -11.93
N VAL A 133 -2.80 1.94 -10.69
CA VAL A 133 -1.75 1.08 -10.14
C VAL A 133 -2.32 -0.33 -10.02
N LEU A 134 -1.76 -1.27 -10.77
CA LEU A 134 -2.08 -2.69 -10.62
C LEU A 134 -1.60 -3.18 -9.24
N TYR A 135 -2.33 -4.12 -8.63
CA TYR A 135 -1.88 -4.72 -7.38
C TYR A 135 -1.93 -6.24 -7.44
N ASN A 136 -0.76 -6.87 -7.49
CA ASN A 136 -0.58 -8.31 -7.49
C ASN A 136 -0.15 -8.81 -6.11
N VAL A 137 -0.99 -9.62 -5.47
CA VAL A 137 -0.76 -10.18 -4.12
C VAL A 137 -1.33 -11.59 -4.01
N PRO A 138 -0.72 -12.57 -4.66
CA PRO A 138 -1.28 -13.93 -4.77
C PRO A 138 -1.52 -14.62 -3.43
N GLY A 139 -0.74 -14.31 -2.40
CA GLY A 139 -0.95 -14.82 -1.05
C GLY A 139 -2.28 -14.42 -0.40
N ARG A 140 -2.90 -13.32 -0.86
CA ARG A 140 -4.21 -12.87 -0.39
C ARG A 140 -5.34 -13.17 -1.38
N THR A 141 -5.07 -13.02 -2.67
CA THR A 141 -6.10 -13.16 -3.71
C THR A 141 -6.34 -14.61 -4.12
N GLY A 142 -5.34 -15.48 -3.95
CA GLY A 142 -5.33 -16.83 -4.50
C GLY A 142 -5.16 -16.85 -6.03
N ALA A 143 -4.84 -15.70 -6.65
CA ALA A 143 -4.60 -15.56 -8.09
C ALA A 143 -3.35 -14.72 -8.31
N ASN A 144 -2.46 -15.16 -9.18
CA ASN A 144 -1.25 -14.44 -9.57
C ASN A 144 -1.42 -13.81 -10.95
N MET A 145 -1.04 -12.56 -11.11
CA MET A 145 -0.85 -11.91 -12.41
C MET A 145 0.57 -12.19 -12.87
N THR A 146 0.73 -12.90 -13.99
CA THR A 146 2.06 -13.20 -14.54
C THR A 146 2.76 -11.95 -15.07
N ALA A 147 4.10 -12.03 -15.24
CA ALA A 147 4.87 -10.93 -15.83
C ALA A 147 4.32 -10.55 -17.22
N GLU A 148 3.98 -11.52 -18.06
CA GLU A 148 3.44 -11.29 -19.40
C GLU A 148 2.12 -10.52 -19.35
N THR A 149 1.21 -10.88 -18.43
CA THR A 149 -0.07 -10.18 -18.27
C THR A 149 0.15 -8.75 -17.75
N CYS A 150 1.04 -8.58 -16.76
CA CYS A 150 1.42 -7.26 -16.24
C CYS A 150 1.99 -6.37 -17.35
N LEU A 151 2.92 -6.88 -18.16
CA LEU A 151 3.56 -6.13 -19.26
C LEU A 151 2.60 -5.81 -20.41
N ARG A 152 1.63 -6.69 -20.72
CA ARG A 152 0.54 -6.37 -21.64
C ARG A 152 -0.33 -5.23 -21.14
N LEU A 153 -0.68 -5.24 -19.83
CA LEU A 153 -1.45 -4.18 -19.20
C LEU A 153 -0.68 -2.85 -19.13
N ALA A 154 0.63 -2.90 -18.92
CA ALA A 154 1.51 -1.72 -18.91
C ALA A 154 1.53 -0.95 -20.25
N GLN A 155 1.03 -1.53 -21.35
CA GLN A 155 0.87 -0.83 -22.64
C GLN A 155 -0.39 0.06 -22.68
N ILE A 156 -1.30 -0.06 -21.71
CA ILE A 156 -2.51 0.76 -21.61
C ILE A 156 -2.13 2.12 -20.98
N PRO A 157 -2.41 3.25 -21.65
CA PRO A 157 -1.81 4.54 -21.29
C PRO A 157 -2.04 5.04 -19.87
N ASN A 158 -3.18 4.70 -19.23
CA ASN A 158 -3.50 5.11 -17.86
C ASN A 158 -3.17 4.02 -16.82
N ILE A 159 -2.61 2.89 -17.20
CA ILE A 159 -2.01 1.91 -16.29
C ILE A 159 -0.53 2.29 -16.11
N VAL A 160 -0.21 2.95 -14.99
CA VAL A 160 1.06 3.65 -14.81
C VAL A 160 2.05 2.94 -13.89
N ALA A 161 1.57 1.96 -13.12
CA ALA A 161 2.42 1.25 -12.15
C ALA A 161 1.85 -0.12 -11.80
N VAL A 162 2.70 -0.92 -11.17
CA VAL A 162 2.30 -2.13 -10.43
C VAL A 162 2.87 -2.10 -9.02
N LYS A 163 2.03 -2.41 -8.02
CA LYS A 163 2.43 -2.87 -6.69
C LYS A 163 2.58 -4.37 -6.75
N GLU A 164 3.81 -4.85 -6.72
CA GLU A 164 4.13 -6.27 -6.84
C GLU A 164 4.46 -6.85 -5.44
N ALA A 165 3.63 -7.79 -5.00
CA ALA A 165 3.72 -8.43 -3.70
C ALA A 165 3.64 -9.96 -3.80
N SER A 166 4.13 -10.54 -4.90
CA SER A 166 4.18 -12.00 -5.06
C SER A 166 5.32 -12.65 -4.28
N GLY A 167 6.39 -11.92 -3.97
CA GLY A 167 7.64 -12.47 -3.45
C GLY A 167 8.39 -13.34 -4.48
N ASN A 168 7.94 -13.39 -5.73
CA ASN A 168 8.58 -14.15 -6.81
C ASN A 168 9.59 -13.28 -7.54
N ARG A 169 10.85 -13.36 -7.15
CA ARG A 169 11.95 -12.55 -7.70
C ARG A 169 12.11 -12.71 -9.20
N GLU A 170 12.01 -13.92 -9.73
CA GLU A 170 12.10 -14.16 -11.20
C GLU A 170 10.98 -13.42 -11.94
N GLN A 171 9.76 -13.43 -11.43
CA GLN A 171 8.64 -12.68 -11.99
C GLN A 171 8.88 -11.17 -11.92
N ILE A 172 9.37 -10.68 -10.79
CA ILE A 172 9.68 -9.26 -10.57
C ILE A 172 10.77 -8.79 -11.53
N GLU A 173 11.85 -9.55 -11.69
CA GLU A 173 12.93 -9.25 -12.64
C GLU A 173 12.41 -9.18 -14.08
N LYS A 174 11.54 -10.10 -14.49
CA LYS A 174 10.90 -10.05 -15.82
C LYS A 174 10.05 -8.80 -16.02
N ILE A 175 9.30 -8.38 -14.99
CA ILE A 175 8.50 -7.15 -15.04
C ILE A 175 9.42 -5.93 -15.16
N LEU A 176 10.46 -5.83 -14.32
CA LEU A 176 11.42 -4.73 -14.35
C LEU A 176 12.12 -4.60 -15.68
N ALA A 177 12.59 -5.72 -16.26
CA ALA A 177 13.29 -5.75 -17.53
C ALA A 177 12.39 -5.41 -18.74
N GLY A 178 11.09 -5.73 -18.65
CA GLY A 178 10.13 -5.52 -19.77
C GLY A 178 9.24 -4.29 -19.60
N ALA A 179 9.32 -3.58 -18.49
CA ALA A 179 8.48 -2.42 -18.21
C ALA A 179 8.71 -1.28 -19.21
N PRO A 180 7.66 -0.72 -19.83
CA PRO A 180 7.81 0.41 -20.72
C PRO A 180 8.29 1.66 -19.97
N GLU A 181 8.89 2.58 -20.71
CA GLU A 181 9.32 3.86 -20.11
C GLU A 181 8.16 4.56 -19.40
N GLY A 182 8.38 5.01 -18.18
CA GLY A 182 7.37 5.69 -17.36
C GLY A 182 6.50 4.76 -16.53
N PHE A 183 6.47 3.45 -16.78
CA PHE A 183 5.77 2.49 -15.92
C PHE A 183 6.58 2.21 -14.66
N ARG A 184 5.95 2.32 -13.48
CA ARG A 184 6.62 2.16 -12.18
C ARG A 184 6.36 0.78 -11.59
N VAL A 185 7.42 0.10 -11.15
CA VAL A 185 7.33 -1.17 -10.43
C VAL A 185 7.63 -0.87 -8.95
N LEU A 186 6.62 -1.02 -8.10
CA LEU A 186 6.68 -0.72 -6.67
C LEU A 186 6.66 -2.02 -5.88
N SER A 187 7.52 -2.13 -4.86
CA SER A 187 7.41 -3.23 -3.91
C SER A 187 6.10 -3.17 -3.13
N GLY A 188 5.48 -4.32 -2.92
CA GLY A 188 4.35 -4.49 -2.02
C GLY A 188 4.72 -5.15 -0.70
N ASN A 189 6.00 -5.56 -0.55
CA ASN A 189 6.58 -6.21 0.62
C ASN A 189 7.75 -5.39 1.15
N ASP A 190 7.72 -5.03 2.44
CA ASP A 190 8.76 -4.19 3.06
C ASP A 190 10.14 -4.86 2.99
N ASP A 191 10.22 -6.17 3.21
CA ASP A 191 11.45 -6.96 3.24
C ASP A 191 12.11 -7.20 1.86
N ASP A 192 11.35 -7.14 0.76
CA ASP A 192 11.88 -7.26 -0.60
C ASP A 192 12.37 -5.91 -1.17
N THR A 193 12.12 -4.80 -0.50
CA THR A 193 12.25 -3.45 -1.06
C THR A 193 13.68 -3.08 -1.43
N LEU A 194 14.65 -3.38 -0.56
CA LEU A 194 16.07 -3.07 -0.84
C LEU A 194 16.51 -3.74 -2.14
N TRP A 195 16.30 -5.06 -2.23
CA TRP A 195 16.65 -5.83 -3.41
C TRP A 195 15.95 -5.31 -4.66
N MET A 196 14.63 -5.09 -4.56
CA MET A 196 13.83 -4.68 -5.71
C MET A 196 14.24 -3.31 -6.26
N MET A 197 14.55 -2.35 -5.38
CA MET A 197 15.05 -1.05 -5.79
C MET A 197 16.46 -1.11 -6.38
N GLN A 198 17.33 -2.02 -5.90
CA GLN A 198 18.63 -2.30 -6.52
C GLN A 198 18.50 -2.85 -7.94
N GLN A 199 17.38 -3.54 -8.26
CA GLN A 199 17.08 -4.02 -9.61
C GLN A 199 16.36 -2.97 -10.48
N GLY A 200 16.18 -1.74 -10.02
CA GLY A 200 15.52 -0.66 -10.76
C GLY A 200 14.06 -0.42 -10.39
N GLY A 201 13.58 -1.02 -9.29
CA GLY A 201 12.26 -0.71 -8.73
C GLY A 201 12.14 0.76 -8.33
N ALA A 202 10.94 1.32 -8.45
CA ALA A 202 10.68 2.73 -8.24
C ALA A 202 10.49 3.11 -6.75
N GLY A 203 10.26 2.13 -5.89
CA GLY A 203 9.96 2.36 -4.47
C GLY A 203 9.04 1.30 -3.90
N ILE A 204 8.23 1.69 -2.91
CA ILE A 204 7.37 0.78 -2.14
C ILE A 204 6.00 1.39 -1.84
N ILE A 205 4.99 0.53 -1.68
CA ILE A 205 3.76 0.82 -0.91
C ILE A 205 3.82 -0.01 0.37
N SER A 206 4.26 0.62 1.45
CA SER A 206 4.72 0.05 2.71
C SER A 206 3.60 -0.14 3.74
N VAL A 207 3.71 -1.17 4.56
CA VAL A 207 2.96 -1.35 5.81
C VAL A 207 3.76 -0.80 7.00
N ALA A 208 5.06 -1.10 7.08
CA ALA A 208 5.94 -0.69 8.17
C ALA A 208 6.00 0.83 8.34
N SER A 209 5.79 1.61 7.28
CA SER A 209 5.73 3.07 7.31
C SER A 209 4.58 3.65 8.15
N ASN A 210 3.50 2.90 8.42
CA ASN A 210 2.51 3.34 9.41
C ASN A 210 3.12 3.46 10.81
N VAL A 211 3.99 2.53 11.17
CA VAL A 211 4.65 2.44 12.48
C VAL A 211 5.86 3.36 12.54
N ALA A 212 6.77 3.28 11.55
CA ALA A 212 8.06 3.95 11.52
C ALA A 212 8.26 4.80 10.23
N PRO A 213 7.43 5.85 9.99
CA PRO A 213 7.46 6.57 8.72
C PRO A 213 8.80 7.26 8.46
N LYS A 214 9.42 7.89 9.47
CA LYS A 214 10.72 8.56 9.29
C LYS A 214 11.83 7.59 8.95
N HIS A 215 11.89 6.44 9.60
CA HIS A 215 12.87 5.39 9.30
C HIS A 215 12.68 4.85 7.87
N MET A 216 11.43 4.68 7.43
CA MET A 216 11.13 4.24 6.07
C MET A 216 11.50 5.30 5.04
N ALA A 217 11.21 6.57 5.30
CA ALA A 217 11.60 7.67 4.42
C ALA A 217 13.13 7.78 4.30
N ASP A 218 13.85 7.64 5.41
CA ASP A 218 15.33 7.67 5.42
C ASP A 218 15.91 6.45 4.70
N PHE A 219 15.34 5.26 4.89
CA PHE A 219 15.75 4.03 4.21
C PHE A 219 15.61 4.16 2.69
N ILE A 220 14.44 4.56 2.22
CA ILE A 220 14.17 4.75 0.79
C ILE A 220 14.99 5.92 0.23
N GLY A 221 15.17 6.99 1.00
CA GLY A 221 16.03 8.12 0.65
C GLY A 221 17.47 7.68 0.41
N ALA A 222 18.06 6.90 1.33
CA ALA A 222 19.42 6.37 1.20
C ALA A 222 19.62 5.53 -0.08
N ILE A 223 18.63 4.67 -0.43
CA ILE A 223 18.69 3.89 -1.68
C ILE A 223 18.68 4.83 -2.89
N ARG A 224 17.82 5.83 -2.92
CA ARG A 224 17.68 6.78 -4.04
C ARG A 224 18.90 7.67 -4.21
N GLU A 225 19.59 7.99 -3.12
CA GLU A 225 20.84 8.77 -3.11
C GLU A 225 22.07 7.91 -3.45
N GLY A 226 21.93 6.59 -3.51
CA GLY A 226 23.02 5.64 -3.75
C GLY A 226 23.91 5.38 -2.52
N ASP A 227 23.48 5.82 -1.34
CA ASP A 227 24.17 5.51 -0.07
C ASP A 227 23.77 4.10 0.40
N MET A 228 24.37 3.11 -0.25
CA MET A 228 24.06 1.70 0.01
C MET A 228 24.50 1.24 1.39
N VAL A 229 25.54 1.83 1.97
CA VAL A 229 26.01 1.50 3.32
C VAL A 229 24.92 1.86 4.34
N LYS A 230 24.39 3.08 4.25
CA LYS A 230 23.28 3.54 5.09
C LYS A 230 22.00 2.76 4.83
N ALA A 231 21.69 2.46 3.55
CA ALA A 231 20.51 1.70 3.18
C ALA A 231 20.53 0.27 3.76
N GLU A 232 21.64 -0.43 3.68
CA GLU A 232 21.82 -1.78 4.26
C GLU A 232 21.73 -1.75 5.79
N GLN A 233 22.31 -0.74 6.44
CA GLN A 233 22.18 -0.55 7.88
C GLN A 233 20.72 -0.37 8.29
N LEU A 234 20.00 0.57 7.67
CA LEU A 234 18.58 0.82 7.95
C LEU A 234 17.71 -0.39 7.64
N ASN A 235 17.98 -1.10 6.54
CA ASN A 235 17.28 -2.34 6.22
C ASN A 235 17.43 -3.38 7.34
N LYS A 236 18.64 -3.55 7.87
CA LYS A 236 18.91 -4.46 8.97
C LYS A 236 18.18 -4.05 10.26
N GLU A 237 18.17 -2.77 10.58
CA GLU A 237 17.47 -2.22 11.74
C GLU A 237 15.94 -2.40 11.64
N LEU A 238 15.38 -2.25 10.43
CA LEU A 238 13.96 -2.34 10.15
C LEU A 238 13.47 -3.77 9.90
N THR A 239 14.35 -4.73 9.60
CA THR A 239 13.98 -6.13 9.30
C THR A 239 13.06 -6.76 10.35
N PRO A 240 13.28 -6.58 11.68
CA PRO A 240 12.35 -7.11 12.69
C PRO A 240 10.93 -6.51 12.54
N LEU A 241 10.81 -5.22 12.22
CA LEU A 241 9.51 -4.58 11.98
C LEU A 241 8.84 -5.13 10.72
N PHE A 242 9.59 -5.31 9.63
CA PHE A 242 9.07 -5.87 8.38
C PHE A 242 8.47 -7.26 8.62
N THR A 243 9.20 -8.13 9.30
CA THR A 243 8.75 -9.50 9.61
C THR A 243 7.56 -9.50 10.57
N ASN A 244 7.66 -8.73 11.66
CA ASN A 244 6.70 -8.79 12.76
C ASN A 244 5.36 -8.11 12.40
N CYS A 245 5.31 -7.21 11.42
CA CYS A 245 4.05 -6.69 10.87
C CYS A 245 3.18 -7.77 10.19
N PHE A 246 3.70 -8.99 9.99
CA PHE A 246 2.99 -10.08 9.30
C PHE A 246 2.94 -11.40 10.10
N VAL A 247 3.29 -11.41 11.39
CA VAL A 247 3.16 -12.61 12.26
C VAL A 247 1.70 -12.99 12.51
N GLU A 248 0.82 -12.02 12.43
CA GLU A 248 -0.62 -12.19 12.23
C GLU A 248 -1.03 -11.47 10.93
N SER A 249 -2.29 -11.56 10.57
CA SER A 249 -2.79 -10.91 9.35
C SER A 249 -2.64 -9.38 9.44
N ASN A 250 -1.91 -8.75 8.50
CA ASN A 250 -1.90 -7.30 8.37
C ASN A 250 -3.34 -6.75 8.15
N PRO A 251 -3.80 -5.71 8.91
CA PRO A 251 -3.01 -4.76 9.70
C PRO A 251 -2.90 -5.05 11.21
N ILE A 252 -3.24 -6.23 11.70
CA ILE A 252 -3.34 -6.54 13.13
C ILE A 252 -2.06 -6.17 13.90
N PRO A 253 -0.83 -6.65 13.54
CA PRO A 253 0.37 -6.29 14.29
C PRO A 253 0.75 -4.82 14.15
N ALA A 254 0.57 -4.22 12.97
CA ALA A 254 0.85 -2.80 12.76
C ALA A 254 -0.02 -1.90 13.67
N LYS A 255 -1.32 -2.21 13.79
CA LYS A 255 -2.22 -1.49 14.70
C LYS A 255 -1.84 -1.72 16.17
N ALA A 256 -1.43 -2.92 16.55
CA ALA A 256 -0.92 -3.20 17.90
C ALA A 256 0.30 -2.33 18.24
N ALA A 257 1.28 -2.21 17.33
CA ALA A 257 2.43 -1.32 17.51
C ALA A 257 2.00 0.14 17.66
N MET A 258 1.11 0.62 16.80
CA MET A 258 0.63 2.00 16.83
C MET A 258 -0.19 2.32 18.10
N ALA A 259 -0.93 1.34 18.61
CA ALA A 259 -1.62 1.46 19.90
C ALA A 259 -0.65 1.51 21.06
N ALA A 260 0.42 0.70 21.06
CA ALA A 260 1.49 0.76 22.04
C ALA A 260 2.21 2.13 22.07
N MET A 261 2.28 2.79 20.91
CA MET A 261 2.80 4.16 20.76
C MET A 261 1.79 5.23 21.22
N GLY A 262 0.56 4.87 21.61
CA GLY A 262 -0.49 5.81 21.98
C GLY A 262 -1.10 6.61 20.82
N LEU A 263 -0.93 6.16 19.59
CA LEU A 263 -1.40 6.86 18.39
C LEU A 263 -2.87 6.55 18.05
N ILE A 264 -3.33 5.35 18.38
CA ILE A 264 -4.69 4.86 18.10
C ILE A 264 -5.17 3.93 19.21
N GLU A 265 -6.45 3.62 19.25
CA GLU A 265 -6.95 2.46 20.01
C GLU A 265 -6.62 1.15 19.26
N ASN A 266 -6.33 0.06 20.01
CA ASN A 266 -6.10 -1.26 19.42
C ASN A 266 -7.42 -1.91 19.00
N GLU A 267 -8.10 -1.30 18.05
CA GLU A 267 -9.42 -1.70 17.57
C GLU A 267 -9.42 -2.00 16.09
N LEU A 268 -10.06 -3.11 15.71
CA LEU A 268 -10.28 -3.54 14.34
C LEU A 268 -11.77 -3.89 14.16
N ARG A 269 -12.25 -3.92 12.91
CA ARG A 269 -13.60 -4.40 12.59
C ARG A 269 -13.57 -5.85 12.14
N LEU A 270 -14.59 -6.61 12.55
CA LEU A 270 -14.76 -7.99 12.07
C LEU A 270 -14.73 -8.05 10.53
N PRO A 271 -14.08 -9.08 9.95
CA PRO A 271 -13.65 -10.33 10.58
C PRO A 271 -12.28 -10.25 11.30
N LEU A 272 -11.60 -9.10 11.27
CA LEU A 272 -10.35 -8.92 12.02
C LEU A 272 -10.67 -8.57 13.48
N VAL A 273 -9.75 -8.98 14.36
CA VAL A 273 -9.82 -8.74 15.81
C VAL A 273 -8.49 -8.18 16.29
N PRO A 274 -8.43 -7.53 17.46
CA PRO A 274 -7.16 -7.11 18.05
C PRO A 274 -6.18 -8.28 18.17
N SER A 275 -4.88 -7.97 18.10
CA SER A 275 -3.80 -8.96 18.19
C SER A 275 -3.88 -9.79 19.46
N GLN A 276 -3.33 -11.00 19.41
CA GLN A 276 -3.02 -11.75 20.63
C GLN A 276 -2.04 -10.96 21.49
N GLN A 277 -2.08 -11.17 22.83
CA GLN A 277 -1.18 -10.48 23.75
C GLN A 277 0.29 -10.72 23.42
N SER A 278 0.65 -11.96 23.01
CA SER A 278 2.02 -12.29 22.58
C SER A 278 2.49 -11.48 21.38
N THR A 279 1.59 -11.19 20.43
CA THR A 279 1.89 -10.34 19.27
C THR A 279 2.01 -8.88 19.69
N TYR A 280 1.14 -8.41 20.58
CA TYR A 280 1.24 -7.05 21.12
C TYR A 280 2.61 -6.85 21.83
N ASP A 281 2.99 -7.77 22.71
CA ASP A 281 4.27 -7.72 23.43
C ASP A 281 5.46 -7.78 22.45
N LEU A 282 5.38 -8.65 21.43
CA LEU A 282 6.39 -8.73 20.37
C LEU A 282 6.53 -7.39 19.63
N MET A 283 5.42 -6.71 19.31
CA MET A 283 5.46 -5.42 18.63
C MET A 283 6.04 -4.33 19.51
N VAL A 284 5.76 -4.33 20.81
CA VAL A 284 6.39 -3.43 21.80
C VAL A 284 7.92 -3.61 21.77
N GLU A 285 8.41 -4.84 21.87
CA GLU A 285 9.85 -5.13 21.82
C GLU A 285 10.48 -4.80 20.44
N THR A 286 9.69 -4.88 19.38
CA THR A 286 10.14 -4.56 18.00
C THR A 286 10.37 -3.06 17.81
N ILE A 287 9.47 -2.22 18.33
CA ILE A 287 9.53 -0.76 18.11
C ILE A 287 10.42 -0.03 19.11
N LYS A 288 10.72 -0.63 20.25
CA LYS A 288 11.56 -0.04 21.29
C LYS A 288 12.99 0.29 20.83
N PRO A 289 13.72 -0.60 20.11
CA PRO A 289 15.04 -0.26 19.59
C PRO A 289 15.03 0.87 18.54
N LEU A 290 13.87 1.11 17.91
CA LEU A 290 13.68 2.19 16.94
C LEU A 290 13.36 3.55 17.62
N GLY A 291 13.31 3.60 18.97
CA GLY A 291 13.01 4.82 19.70
C GLY A 291 11.57 5.33 19.52
N LEU A 292 10.62 4.42 19.32
CA LEU A 292 9.22 4.74 19.03
C LEU A 292 8.27 4.57 20.22
N LEU A 293 8.81 4.31 21.42
CA LEU A 293 8.06 4.24 22.69
C LEU A 293 8.40 5.40 23.57
#